data_c119e8c926884c6d49d4241f923093ae
#
_entry.id   c119e8c926884c6d49d4241f923093ae
#
_cell.length_a   1.000
_cell.length_b   1.000
_cell.length_c   1.000
_cell.angle_alpha   90.00
_cell.angle_beta   90.00
_cell.angle_gamma   90.00
#
_symmetry.space_group_name_H-M   'P 1'
#
loop_
_entity.id
_entity.type
_entity.pdbx_description
1 polymer ?
#
loop_
_entity_poly.entity_id
_entity_poly.type
_entity_poly.pdbx_seq_one_letter_code
_entity_poly.pdbx_strand_id
1 'polypeptide(L)'
;MIRSMTGYGRYEAENEESRLVVEIKSVNHRYCDISIRLPKNLNPFENIIRKQLKDRISRGKIDVFVTYEKVSKAEGSITYHPDMAQAYVQLIQQLSNDFSLNPGLDAAALSRYPDVYTMEEAQVDEEKLQKLVYETVDGALTNFIHSREIEGELLKVDLLKKLEFLAELAEKIEKRSPEVFAEYKERLTAKVNEIGRAHV
;
A
#
# COMPACT_ATOMS: atom_id res chain seq x y z
N MET A 1 7.04 -22.90 -6.79
CA MET A 1 7.49 -21.65 -7.41
C MET A 1 8.04 -20.74 -6.30
N ILE A 2 9.22 -20.18 -6.44
CA ILE A 2 9.79 -19.24 -5.48
C ILE A 2 9.16 -17.87 -5.74
N ARG A 3 8.67 -17.20 -4.70
CA ARG A 3 8.14 -15.85 -4.77
C ARG A 3 8.99 -14.91 -3.94
N SER A 4 9.32 -13.73 -4.47
CA SER A 4 9.94 -12.68 -3.67
C SER A 4 9.01 -12.18 -2.57
N MET A 5 9.56 -11.62 -1.50
CA MET A 5 8.78 -10.92 -0.47
C MET A 5 8.55 -9.45 -0.82
N THR A 6 9.33 -8.89 -1.74
CA THR A 6 9.11 -7.58 -2.33
C THR A 6 8.20 -7.70 -3.54
N GLY A 7 7.43 -6.68 -3.81
CA GLY A 7 6.55 -6.64 -4.96
C GLY A 7 5.73 -5.36 -5.01
N TYR A 8 5.20 -5.09 -6.20
CA TYR A 8 4.35 -3.97 -6.49
C TYR A 8 3.21 -4.41 -7.41
N GLY A 9 2.01 -3.96 -7.11
CA GLY A 9 0.85 -4.13 -7.97
C GLY A 9 -0.02 -2.88 -7.94
N ARG A 10 -0.48 -2.45 -9.10
CA ARG A 10 -1.44 -1.36 -9.27
C ARG A 10 -2.52 -1.82 -10.22
N TYR A 11 -3.72 -1.45 -9.90
CA TYR A 11 -4.87 -1.62 -10.78
C TYR A 11 -5.82 -0.44 -10.64
N GLU A 12 -6.50 -0.12 -11.72
CA GLU A 12 -7.44 0.97 -11.81
C GLU A 12 -8.71 0.46 -12.49
N ALA A 13 -9.85 0.75 -11.89
CA ALA A 13 -11.15 0.48 -12.48
C ALA A 13 -12.06 1.70 -12.29
N GLU A 14 -12.96 1.89 -13.22
CA GLU A 14 -13.94 2.96 -13.19
C GLU A 14 -15.32 2.44 -13.61
N ASN A 15 -16.34 3.08 -13.07
CA ASN A 15 -17.71 2.93 -13.52
C ASN A 15 -18.29 4.33 -13.84
N GLU A 16 -19.57 4.43 -14.16
CA GLU A 16 -20.24 5.67 -14.52
C GLU A 16 -20.17 6.75 -13.41
N GLU A 17 -19.99 6.35 -12.15
CA GLU A 17 -20.07 7.23 -10.99
C GLU A 17 -18.72 7.46 -10.32
N SER A 18 -17.79 6.49 -10.42
CA SER A 18 -16.60 6.44 -9.58
C SER A 18 -15.41 5.81 -10.28
N ARG A 19 -14.22 6.33 -9.98
CA ARG A 19 -12.93 5.77 -10.35
C ARG A 19 -12.16 5.37 -9.11
N LEU A 20 -11.62 4.18 -9.12
CA LEU A 20 -10.85 3.63 -8.02
C LEU A 20 -9.47 3.17 -8.49
N VAL A 21 -8.44 3.56 -7.75
CA VAL A 21 -7.07 3.12 -7.97
C VAL A 21 -6.58 2.43 -6.71
N VAL A 22 -6.05 1.22 -6.85
CA VAL A 22 -5.43 0.47 -5.74
C VAL A 22 -3.98 0.20 -6.06
N GLU A 23 -3.10 0.57 -5.14
CA GLU A 23 -1.68 0.26 -5.17
C GLU A 23 -1.31 -0.61 -3.97
N ILE A 24 -0.60 -1.71 -4.23
CA ILE A 24 -0.11 -2.65 -3.22
C ILE A 24 1.42 -2.70 -3.32
N LYS A 25 2.09 -2.46 -2.20
CA LYS A 25 3.55 -2.56 -2.06
C LYS A 25 3.89 -3.51 -0.93
N SER A 26 4.93 -4.30 -1.09
CA SER A 26 5.44 -5.12 0.01
C SER A 26 6.94 -5.05 0.15
N VAL A 27 7.38 -5.19 1.40
CA VAL A 27 8.79 -5.36 1.77
C VAL A 27 8.95 -6.62 2.61
N ASN A 28 10.19 -7.11 2.67
CA ASN A 28 10.50 -8.29 3.47
C ASN A 28 10.17 -8.06 4.94
N HIS A 29 9.32 -8.94 5.50
CA HIS A 29 8.97 -8.95 6.91
C HIS A 29 8.66 -10.36 7.39
N ARG A 30 8.96 -10.64 8.68
CA ARG A 30 8.78 -11.97 9.25
C ARG A 30 7.32 -12.41 9.33
N TYR A 31 6.43 -11.47 9.60
CA TYR A 31 4.99 -11.69 9.76
C TYR A 31 4.22 -11.08 8.58
N CYS A 32 2.94 -11.42 8.46
CA CYS A 32 2.03 -10.74 7.56
C CYS A 32 1.46 -9.51 8.26
N ASP A 33 2.00 -8.33 7.96
CA ASP A 33 1.55 -7.05 8.49
C ASP A 33 0.93 -6.23 7.36
N ILE A 34 -0.36 -5.90 7.49
CA ILE A 34 -1.13 -5.23 6.45
C ILE A 34 -1.61 -3.87 6.95
N SER A 35 -1.10 -2.82 6.33
CA SER A 35 -1.52 -1.43 6.51
C SER A 35 -2.34 -0.99 5.31
N ILE A 36 -3.57 -0.52 5.55
CA ILE A 36 -4.47 -0.07 4.50
C ILE A 36 -4.75 1.42 4.72
N ARG A 37 -4.53 2.22 3.69
CA ARG A 37 -4.86 3.65 3.67
C ARG A 37 -5.95 3.89 2.66
N LEU A 38 -7.11 4.30 3.15
CA LEU A 38 -8.28 4.60 2.33
C LEU A 38 -8.91 5.96 2.69
N PRO A 39 -9.63 6.56 1.75
CA PRO A 39 -10.51 7.69 2.02
C PRO A 39 -11.63 7.32 3.01
N LYS A 40 -12.12 8.30 3.77
CA LYS A 40 -13.15 8.09 4.81
C LYS A 40 -14.42 7.41 4.33
N ASN A 41 -14.83 7.71 3.10
CA ASN A 41 -16.03 7.14 2.47
C ASN A 41 -15.90 5.65 2.12
N LEU A 42 -14.68 5.10 2.08
CA LEU A 42 -14.42 3.68 1.84
C LEU A 42 -14.14 2.88 3.13
N ASN A 43 -14.15 3.50 4.30
CA ASN A 43 -13.91 2.81 5.59
C ASN A 43 -14.79 1.55 5.79
N PRO A 44 -16.07 1.51 5.39
CA PRO A 44 -16.88 0.30 5.52
C PRO A 44 -16.31 -0.92 4.80
N PHE A 45 -15.53 -0.71 3.74
CA PHE A 45 -14.94 -1.77 2.91
C PHE A 45 -13.58 -2.26 3.39
N GLU A 46 -12.97 -1.64 4.42
CA GLU A 46 -11.64 -2.02 4.91
C GLU A 46 -11.52 -3.50 5.26
N ASN A 47 -12.53 -4.04 5.93
CA ASN A 47 -12.53 -5.46 6.35
C ASN A 47 -12.58 -6.42 5.15
N ILE A 48 -13.30 -6.05 4.10
CA ILE A 48 -13.40 -6.83 2.85
C ILE A 48 -12.04 -6.84 2.17
N ILE A 49 -11.41 -5.67 2.01
CA ILE A 49 -10.08 -5.51 1.42
C ILE A 49 -9.05 -6.34 2.22
N ARG A 50 -9.06 -6.20 3.55
CA ARG A 50 -8.16 -6.92 4.45
C ARG A 50 -8.30 -8.43 4.33
N LYS A 51 -9.52 -8.93 4.17
CA LYS A 51 -9.80 -10.35 3.97
C LYS A 51 -9.22 -10.84 2.65
N GLN A 52 -9.50 -10.16 1.52
CA GLN A 52 -8.95 -10.50 0.20
C GLN A 52 -7.40 -10.56 0.21
N LEU A 53 -6.75 -9.61 0.90
CA LEU A 53 -5.30 -9.59 1.02
C LEU A 53 -4.77 -10.81 1.81
N LYS A 54 -5.38 -11.12 2.96
CA LYS A 54 -4.97 -12.25 3.81
C LYS A 54 -5.16 -13.61 3.14
N ASP A 55 -6.19 -13.75 2.32
CA ASP A 55 -6.47 -15.01 1.61
C ASP A 55 -5.39 -15.34 0.55
N ARG A 56 -4.69 -14.33 0.03
CA ARG A 56 -3.69 -14.50 -1.04
C ARG A 56 -2.25 -14.21 -0.62
N ILE A 57 -2.03 -13.52 0.52
CA ILE A 57 -0.70 -13.14 1.00
C ILE A 57 -0.46 -13.70 2.40
N SER A 58 0.54 -14.56 2.52
CA SER A 58 0.87 -15.24 3.78
C SER A 58 1.97 -14.55 4.58
N ARG A 59 2.82 -13.70 3.95
CA ARG A 59 3.99 -13.10 4.59
C ARG A 59 4.43 -11.80 3.91
N GLY A 60 4.99 -10.89 4.72
CA GLY A 60 5.52 -9.59 4.29
C GLY A 60 4.84 -8.43 5.01
N LYS A 61 5.45 -7.26 4.99
CA LYS A 61 4.79 -6.00 5.36
C LYS A 61 4.20 -5.41 4.08
N ILE A 62 2.88 -5.27 4.07
CA ILE A 62 2.09 -4.87 2.91
C ILE A 62 1.47 -3.49 3.19
N ASP A 63 1.78 -2.51 2.36
CA ASP A 63 1.13 -1.22 2.36
C ASP A 63 0.19 -1.12 1.16
N VAL A 64 -1.08 -0.85 1.44
CA VAL A 64 -2.13 -0.69 0.44
C VAL A 64 -2.62 0.75 0.45
N PHE A 65 -2.63 1.36 -0.72
CA PHE A 65 -3.13 2.73 -0.93
C PHE A 65 -4.32 2.65 -1.85
N VAL A 66 -5.43 3.20 -1.41
CA VAL A 66 -6.66 3.28 -2.19
C VAL A 66 -6.98 4.75 -2.45
N THR A 67 -7.10 5.10 -3.72
CA THR A 67 -7.54 6.42 -4.17
C THR A 67 -8.91 6.29 -4.80
N TYR A 68 -9.82 7.16 -4.41
CA TYR A 68 -11.19 7.21 -4.90
C TYR A 68 -11.50 8.59 -5.46
N GLU A 69 -12.04 8.63 -6.66
CA GLU A 69 -12.50 9.84 -7.32
C GLU A 69 -13.93 9.65 -7.80
N LYS A 70 -14.79 10.63 -7.54
CA LYS A 70 -16.15 10.70 -8.10
C LYS A 70 -16.05 11.22 -9.54
N VAL A 71 -16.44 10.42 -10.52
CA VAL A 71 -16.38 10.78 -11.95
C VAL A 71 -17.64 11.49 -12.37
N SER A 72 -18.81 11.07 -11.86
CA SER A 72 -20.04 11.75 -12.17
C SER A 72 -20.10 13.10 -11.44
N LYS A 73 -20.35 14.16 -12.21
CA LYS A 73 -20.95 15.38 -11.69
C LYS A 73 -22.42 15.05 -11.38
N ALA A 74 -22.68 14.10 -10.48
CA ALA A 74 -24.02 13.93 -9.96
C ALA A 74 -24.42 15.30 -9.43
N GLU A 75 -25.40 15.91 -10.07
CA GLU A 75 -25.97 17.18 -9.65
C GLU A 75 -26.44 16.97 -8.22
N GLY A 76 -25.65 17.45 -7.25
CA GLY A 76 -26.07 17.48 -5.87
C GLY A 76 -27.39 18.25 -5.86
N SER A 77 -28.43 17.68 -5.28
CA SER A 77 -29.66 18.41 -5.13
C SER A 77 -29.45 19.52 -4.10
N ILE A 78 -29.80 20.73 -4.48
CA ILE A 78 -29.85 21.86 -3.54
C ILE A 78 -31.26 21.90 -2.95
N THR A 79 -31.36 21.55 -1.67
CA THR A 79 -32.63 21.63 -0.94
C THR A 79 -32.69 22.95 -0.20
N TYR A 80 -33.67 23.80 -0.56
CA TYR A 80 -33.95 25.09 0.09
C TYR A 80 -34.82 24.88 1.34
N HIS A 81 -34.43 25.53 2.45
CA HIS A 81 -35.14 25.48 3.73
C HIS A 81 -35.85 26.82 4.00
N PRO A 82 -37.11 26.98 3.56
CA PRO A 82 -37.82 28.24 3.70
C PRO A 82 -37.99 28.68 5.16
N ASP A 83 -38.20 27.76 6.08
CA ASP A 83 -38.39 28.06 7.51
C ASP A 83 -37.15 28.71 8.13
N MET A 84 -35.96 28.20 7.80
CA MET A 84 -34.70 28.79 8.26
C MET A 84 -34.44 30.16 7.64
N ALA A 85 -34.70 30.31 6.35
CA ALA A 85 -34.60 31.60 5.69
C ALA A 85 -35.53 32.63 6.33
N GLN A 86 -36.78 32.27 6.61
CA GLN A 86 -37.75 33.14 7.25
C GLN A 86 -37.32 33.53 8.68
N ALA A 87 -36.75 32.60 9.46
CA ALA A 87 -36.25 32.89 10.81
C ALA A 87 -35.09 33.93 10.75
N TYR A 88 -34.18 33.83 9.79
CA TYR A 88 -33.12 34.83 9.63
C TYR A 88 -33.67 36.19 9.19
N VAL A 89 -34.64 36.24 8.32
CA VAL A 89 -35.28 37.50 7.88
C VAL A 89 -35.91 38.19 9.10
N GLN A 90 -36.66 37.46 9.92
CA GLN A 90 -37.30 38.00 11.15
C GLN A 90 -36.26 38.48 12.15
N LEU A 91 -35.20 37.74 12.39
CA LEU A 91 -34.12 38.13 13.29
C LEU A 91 -33.43 39.43 12.82
N ILE A 92 -33.13 39.54 11.52
CA ILE A 92 -32.50 40.73 10.96
C ILE A 92 -33.40 41.94 11.02
N GLN A 93 -34.73 41.78 10.82
CA GLN A 93 -35.70 42.85 11.02
C GLN A 93 -35.78 43.34 12.44
N GLN A 94 -35.74 42.40 13.43
CA GLN A 94 -35.73 42.76 14.86
C GLN A 94 -34.47 43.56 15.19
N LEU A 95 -33.28 43.06 14.81
CA LEU A 95 -32.02 43.75 15.02
C LEU A 95 -32.00 45.14 14.38
N SER A 96 -32.56 45.25 13.17
CA SER A 96 -32.67 46.53 12.48
C SER A 96 -33.51 47.53 13.24
N ASN A 97 -34.65 47.08 13.80
CA ASN A 97 -35.53 47.92 14.56
C ASN A 97 -34.92 48.32 15.94
N ASP A 98 -34.29 47.35 16.65
CA ASP A 98 -33.72 47.56 17.97
C ASP A 98 -32.53 48.52 17.94
N PHE A 99 -31.73 48.47 16.91
CA PHE A 99 -30.51 49.26 16.77
C PHE A 99 -30.56 50.36 15.69
N SER A 100 -31.75 50.61 15.12
CA SER A 100 -31.93 51.57 14.04
C SER A 100 -30.97 51.40 12.85
N LEU A 101 -30.71 50.15 12.46
CA LEU A 101 -29.78 49.77 11.38
C LEU A 101 -30.56 49.59 10.08
N ASN A 102 -29.87 49.78 8.95
CA ASN A 102 -30.41 49.36 7.64
C ASN A 102 -30.24 47.87 7.49
N PRO A 103 -31.29 47.07 7.26
CA PRO A 103 -31.20 45.61 7.20
C PRO A 103 -30.31 45.11 6.06
N GLY A 104 -30.14 45.85 4.97
CA GLY A 104 -29.22 45.52 3.86
C GLY A 104 -29.33 44.08 3.34
N LEU A 105 -30.50 43.45 3.51
CA LEU A 105 -30.71 42.05 3.23
C LEU A 105 -31.14 41.85 1.75
N ASP A 106 -30.34 41.13 1.01
CA ASP A 106 -30.70 40.64 -0.31
C ASP A 106 -30.65 39.10 -0.36
N ALA A 107 -31.10 38.51 -1.45
CA ALA A 107 -31.13 37.06 -1.60
C ALA A 107 -29.73 36.43 -1.54
N ALA A 108 -28.70 37.13 -2.04
CA ALA A 108 -27.33 36.65 -2.00
C ALA A 108 -26.74 36.70 -0.59
N ALA A 109 -27.12 37.71 0.20
CA ALA A 109 -26.75 37.77 1.62
C ALA A 109 -27.47 36.67 2.42
N LEU A 110 -28.76 36.46 2.19
CA LEU A 110 -29.55 35.44 2.86
C LEU A 110 -29.04 34.02 2.60
N SER A 111 -28.62 33.74 1.38
CA SER A 111 -28.07 32.42 1.02
C SER A 111 -26.75 32.07 1.68
N ARG A 112 -26.06 33.03 2.31
CA ARG A 112 -24.80 32.78 3.04
C ARG A 112 -25.01 32.38 4.49
N TYR A 113 -26.24 32.51 5.01
CA TYR A 113 -26.52 32.08 6.37
C TYR A 113 -26.60 30.56 6.46
N PRO A 114 -26.15 29.98 7.59
CA PRO A 114 -26.16 28.54 7.79
C PRO A 114 -27.56 27.93 7.60
N ASP A 115 -27.60 26.75 7.03
CA ASP A 115 -28.81 25.92 6.89
C ASP A 115 -29.98 26.55 6.10
N VAL A 116 -29.75 27.66 5.38
CA VAL A 116 -30.73 28.22 4.45
C VAL A 116 -30.92 27.30 3.24
N TYR A 117 -29.87 26.59 2.87
CA TYR A 117 -29.92 25.48 1.91
C TYR A 117 -28.92 24.40 2.30
N THR A 118 -29.20 23.16 1.94
CA THR A 118 -28.26 22.05 2.02
C THR A 118 -27.96 21.54 0.62
N MET A 119 -26.69 21.21 0.38
CA MET A 119 -26.29 20.46 -0.79
C MET A 119 -26.26 18.98 -0.41
N GLU A 120 -27.19 18.21 -0.93
CA GLU A 120 -27.18 16.76 -0.78
C GLU A 120 -26.29 16.19 -1.91
N GLU A 121 -25.19 15.56 -1.52
CA GLU A 121 -24.44 14.77 -2.47
C GLU A 121 -25.27 13.55 -2.88
N ALA A 122 -25.30 13.24 -4.19
CA ALA A 122 -25.97 12.04 -4.68
C ALA A 122 -25.44 10.82 -3.91
N GLN A 123 -26.36 10.03 -3.37
CA GLN A 123 -26.01 8.79 -2.67
C GLN A 123 -25.33 7.85 -3.67
N VAL A 124 -24.15 7.41 -3.30
CA VAL A 124 -23.41 6.41 -4.09
C VAL A 124 -24.09 5.06 -3.85
N ASP A 125 -24.36 4.34 -4.92
CA ASP A 125 -24.86 2.96 -4.83
C ASP A 125 -23.81 2.05 -4.18
N GLU A 126 -24.05 1.68 -2.92
CA GLU A 126 -23.10 0.90 -2.14
C GLU A 126 -22.79 -0.47 -2.77
N GLU A 127 -23.74 -1.10 -3.46
CA GLU A 127 -23.51 -2.38 -4.10
C GLU A 127 -22.59 -2.25 -5.32
N LYS A 128 -22.77 -1.19 -6.12
CA LYS A 128 -21.90 -0.90 -7.26
C LYS A 128 -20.50 -0.52 -6.78
N LEU A 129 -20.40 0.26 -5.71
CA LEU A 129 -19.12 0.63 -5.12
C LEU A 129 -18.40 -0.58 -4.53
N GLN A 130 -19.10 -1.48 -3.86
CA GLN A 130 -18.53 -2.71 -3.32
C GLN A 130 -17.95 -3.60 -4.44
N LYS A 131 -18.67 -3.76 -5.55
CA LYS A 131 -18.19 -4.51 -6.71
C LYS A 131 -16.94 -3.89 -7.30
N LEU A 132 -16.93 -2.55 -7.46
CA LEU A 132 -15.77 -1.82 -7.98
C LEU A 132 -14.55 -1.99 -7.05
N VAL A 133 -14.73 -1.88 -5.74
CA VAL A 133 -13.67 -2.10 -4.75
C VAL A 133 -13.13 -3.53 -4.86
N TYR A 134 -14.03 -4.52 -4.92
CA TYR A 134 -13.63 -5.92 -5.01
C TYR A 134 -12.79 -6.19 -6.26
N GLU A 135 -13.26 -5.76 -7.43
CA GLU A 135 -12.59 -5.92 -8.71
C GLU A 135 -11.24 -5.22 -8.75
N THR A 136 -11.18 -3.97 -8.28
CA THR A 136 -9.94 -3.19 -8.31
C THR A 136 -8.87 -3.79 -7.38
N VAL A 137 -9.27 -4.25 -6.20
CA VAL A 137 -8.37 -4.93 -5.26
C VAL A 137 -7.87 -6.25 -5.83
N ASP A 138 -8.73 -7.06 -6.45
CA ASP A 138 -8.34 -8.33 -7.05
C ASP A 138 -7.39 -8.16 -8.23
N GLY A 139 -7.62 -7.15 -9.07
CA GLY A 139 -6.73 -6.76 -10.16
C GLY A 139 -5.35 -6.33 -9.65
N ALA A 140 -5.31 -5.46 -8.62
CA ALA A 140 -4.07 -5.04 -7.99
C ALA A 140 -3.30 -6.20 -7.33
N LEU A 141 -4.00 -7.11 -6.64
CA LEU A 141 -3.44 -8.33 -6.07
C LEU A 141 -2.85 -9.25 -7.13
N THR A 142 -3.51 -9.40 -8.25
CA THR A 142 -3.03 -10.24 -9.35
C THR A 142 -1.73 -9.69 -9.92
N ASN A 143 -1.66 -8.38 -10.18
CA ASN A 143 -0.45 -7.72 -10.65
C ASN A 143 0.68 -7.79 -9.60
N PHE A 144 0.34 -7.63 -8.33
CA PHE A 144 1.28 -7.74 -7.22
C PHE A 144 1.89 -9.15 -7.10
N ILE A 145 1.07 -10.20 -7.18
CA ILE A 145 1.54 -11.58 -7.14
C ILE A 145 2.42 -11.89 -8.33
N HIS A 146 2.03 -11.46 -9.52
CA HIS A 146 2.81 -11.63 -10.75
C HIS A 146 4.20 -10.96 -10.65
N SER A 147 4.26 -9.73 -10.13
CA SER A 147 5.54 -9.04 -9.85
C SER A 147 6.45 -9.86 -8.93
N ARG A 148 5.90 -10.43 -7.85
CA ARG A 148 6.65 -11.29 -6.91
C ARG A 148 7.12 -12.61 -7.53
N GLU A 149 6.38 -13.14 -8.48
CA GLU A 149 6.74 -14.37 -9.21
C GLU A 149 7.88 -14.12 -10.17
N ILE A 150 7.86 -13.02 -10.91
CA ILE A 150 8.94 -12.62 -11.82
C ILE A 150 10.24 -12.42 -11.01
N GLU A 151 10.20 -11.63 -9.96
CA GLU A 151 11.37 -11.38 -9.11
C GLU A 151 11.87 -12.67 -8.42
N GLY A 152 10.94 -13.53 -7.99
CA GLY A 152 11.26 -14.82 -7.40
C GLY A 152 12.01 -15.75 -8.35
N GLU A 153 11.68 -15.77 -9.63
CA GLU A 153 12.38 -16.59 -10.62
C GLU A 153 13.78 -16.04 -10.93
N LEU A 154 13.95 -14.71 -10.98
CA LEU A 154 15.26 -14.09 -11.10
C LEU A 154 16.16 -14.42 -9.92
N LEU A 155 15.64 -14.32 -8.69
CA LEU A 155 16.35 -14.69 -7.47
C LEU A 155 16.75 -16.17 -7.45
N LYS A 156 15.88 -17.06 -7.93
CA LYS A 156 16.17 -18.48 -8.02
C LYS A 156 17.36 -18.75 -8.94
N VAL A 157 17.41 -18.12 -10.11
CA VAL A 157 18.52 -18.26 -11.06
C VAL A 157 19.84 -17.79 -10.43
N ASP A 158 19.83 -16.65 -9.73
CA ASP A 158 21.02 -16.12 -9.06
C ASP A 158 21.49 -17.05 -7.92
N LEU A 159 20.57 -17.56 -7.11
CA LEU A 159 20.88 -18.48 -6.02
C LEU A 159 21.48 -19.80 -6.52
N LEU A 160 20.94 -20.35 -7.62
CA LEU A 160 21.47 -21.57 -8.23
C LEU A 160 22.92 -21.38 -8.71
N LYS A 161 23.22 -20.27 -9.42
CA LYS A 161 24.59 -19.94 -9.84
C LYS A 161 25.55 -19.82 -8.65
N LYS A 162 25.11 -19.20 -7.55
CA LYS A 162 25.93 -19.08 -6.33
C LYS A 162 26.17 -20.43 -5.66
N LEU A 163 25.18 -21.32 -5.67
CA LEU A 163 25.32 -22.67 -5.15
C LEU A 163 26.33 -23.49 -5.98
N GLU A 164 26.27 -23.42 -7.30
CA GLU A 164 27.24 -24.06 -8.19
C GLU A 164 28.67 -23.57 -7.89
N PHE A 165 28.83 -22.25 -7.78
CA PHE A 165 30.16 -21.68 -7.43
C PHE A 165 30.66 -22.14 -6.06
N LEU A 166 29.78 -22.22 -5.04
CA LEU A 166 30.14 -22.73 -3.71
C LEU A 166 30.54 -24.21 -3.78
N ALA A 167 29.85 -25.01 -4.60
CA ALA A 167 30.21 -26.42 -4.78
C ALA A 167 31.59 -26.58 -5.43
N GLU A 168 31.90 -25.79 -6.45
CA GLU A 168 33.26 -25.77 -7.06
C GLU A 168 34.34 -25.37 -6.05
N LEU A 169 34.07 -24.37 -5.20
CA LEU A 169 35.03 -23.97 -4.16
C LEU A 169 35.25 -25.07 -3.13
N ALA A 170 34.18 -25.74 -2.71
CA ALA A 170 34.27 -26.86 -1.78
C ALA A 170 35.12 -27.98 -2.36
N GLU A 171 34.94 -28.35 -3.63
CA GLU A 171 35.75 -29.36 -4.33
C GLU A 171 37.23 -28.95 -4.41
N LYS A 172 37.53 -27.68 -4.71
CA LYS A 172 38.91 -27.17 -4.71
C LYS A 172 39.58 -27.26 -3.33
N ILE A 173 38.80 -26.91 -2.27
CA ILE A 173 39.31 -27.02 -0.90
C ILE A 173 39.59 -28.49 -0.53
N GLU A 174 38.67 -29.39 -0.89
CA GLU A 174 38.83 -30.83 -0.62
C GLU A 174 40.06 -31.40 -1.29
N LYS A 175 40.33 -31.04 -2.56
CA LYS A 175 41.57 -31.46 -3.31
C LYS A 175 42.83 -30.85 -2.69
N ARG A 176 42.83 -29.59 -2.27
CA ARG A 176 44.01 -28.88 -1.76
C ARG A 176 44.34 -29.26 -0.32
N SER A 177 43.35 -29.66 0.51
CA SER A 177 43.54 -29.98 1.93
C SER A 177 44.63 -31.00 2.23
N PRO A 178 44.74 -32.17 1.52
CA PRO A 178 45.83 -33.14 1.72
C PRO A 178 47.21 -32.57 1.42
N GLU A 179 47.31 -31.75 0.37
CA GLU A 179 48.58 -31.14 -0.08
C GLU A 179 49.07 -30.14 0.99
N VAL A 180 48.18 -29.29 1.53
CA VAL A 180 48.51 -28.32 2.58
C VAL A 180 49.03 -29.07 3.81
N PHE A 181 48.42 -30.20 4.15
CA PHE A 181 48.85 -31.01 5.27
C PHE A 181 50.24 -31.60 5.07
N ALA A 182 50.55 -32.10 3.86
CA ALA A 182 51.86 -32.61 3.51
C ALA A 182 52.95 -31.52 3.54
N GLU A 183 52.68 -30.36 2.94
CA GLU A 183 53.58 -29.19 2.97
C GLU A 183 53.84 -28.71 4.42
N TYR A 184 52.84 -28.70 5.27
CA TYR A 184 52.99 -28.30 6.66
C TYR A 184 53.91 -29.30 7.43
N LYS A 185 53.71 -30.61 7.21
CA LYS A 185 54.51 -31.66 7.80
C LYS A 185 55.99 -31.58 7.39
N GLU A 186 56.27 -31.38 6.08
CA GLU A 186 57.63 -31.17 5.57
C GLU A 186 58.28 -29.93 6.21
N ARG A 187 57.58 -28.81 6.26
CA ARG A 187 58.07 -27.56 6.85
C ARG A 187 58.39 -27.71 8.34
N LEU A 188 57.57 -28.46 9.06
CA LEU A 188 57.79 -28.76 10.47
C LEU A 188 58.99 -29.66 10.69
N THR A 189 59.15 -30.70 9.86
CA THR A 189 60.29 -31.62 9.92
C THR A 189 61.60 -30.89 9.58
N ALA A 190 61.59 -30.00 8.58
CA ALA A 190 62.78 -29.19 8.27
C ALA A 190 63.21 -28.29 9.42
N LYS A 191 62.26 -27.61 10.11
CA LYS A 191 62.57 -26.81 11.30
C LYS A 191 63.11 -27.62 12.45
N VAL A 192 62.57 -28.79 12.74
CA VAL A 192 63.10 -29.68 13.81
C VAL A 192 64.51 -30.12 13.52
N ASN A 193 64.82 -30.46 12.24
CA ASN A 193 66.17 -30.84 11.81
C ASN A 193 67.16 -29.65 11.91
N GLU A 194 66.75 -28.45 11.62
CA GLU A 194 67.57 -27.23 11.75
C GLU A 194 67.93 -26.98 13.23
N ILE A 195 66.97 -27.07 14.15
CA ILE A 195 67.17 -26.93 15.60
C ILE A 195 68.08 -28.02 16.16
N GLY A 196 67.89 -29.28 15.73
CA GLY A 196 68.74 -30.40 16.13
C GLY A 196 70.20 -30.28 15.69
N ARG A 197 70.51 -29.61 14.58
CA ARG A 197 71.85 -29.32 14.11
C ARG A 197 72.52 -28.15 14.83
N ALA A 198 71.76 -27.23 15.45
CA ALA A 198 72.30 -26.09 16.16
C ALA A 198 72.73 -26.44 17.63
N HIS A 199 72.46 -27.64 18.09
CA HIS A 199 72.79 -28.13 19.45
C HIS A 199 73.84 -29.26 19.47
N VAL A 200 74.53 -29.51 18.36
CA VAL A 200 75.72 -30.37 18.29
C VAL A 200 76.91 -29.48 17.93
#